data_d79ad5222c7fc0e52ceb111b9d9c4c13
#
_entry.id   d79ad5222c7fc0e52ceb111b9d9c4c13
#
_cell.length_a   1.000
_cell.length_b   1.000
_cell.length_c   1.000
_cell.angle_alpha   90.00
_cell.angle_beta   90.00
_cell.angle_gamma   90.00
#
_symmetry.space_group_name_H-M   'P 1'
#
loop_
_entity.id
_entity.type
_entity.pdbx_description
1 polymer ?
#
loop_
_entity_poly.entity_id
_entity_poly.type
_entity_poly.pdbx_seq_one_letter_code
_entity_poly.pdbx_strand_id
1 'polypeptide(L)'
;MILRTDHISGGVFVAFGLVVIALSGDLPVGSLSFPGAGMMPKLMAGLLVLFGLLLVLRGQDSAPLASVSWQDAPHAMRVVAITAVAIALYQTLGFLITMALLLFALTFGAERRPAFYAAGFSIGVVALTYLLFAVLLKTPLEHGLLGF
;
A
#
# COMPACT_ATOMS: atom_id res chain seq x y z
N MET A 1 29.93 -10.14 10.60
CA MET A 1 28.93 -10.26 9.50
C MET A 1 28.45 -8.86 9.19
N ILE A 2 28.78 -8.31 8.01
CA ILE A 2 28.33 -6.96 7.64
C ILE A 2 26.90 -7.12 7.10
N LEU A 3 25.94 -6.57 7.86
CA LEU A 3 24.53 -6.51 7.44
C LEU A 3 24.43 -5.62 6.20
N ARG A 4 23.92 -6.18 5.12
CA ARG A 4 23.73 -5.50 3.84
C ARG A 4 22.25 -5.17 3.62
N THR A 5 21.96 -4.16 2.84
CA THR A 5 20.59 -3.68 2.59
C THR A 5 19.68 -4.76 2.04
N ASP A 6 20.16 -5.55 1.09
CA ASP A 6 19.35 -6.60 0.44
C ASP A 6 19.03 -7.77 1.36
N HIS A 7 19.91 -8.09 2.34
CA HIS A 7 19.60 -9.11 3.35
C HIS A 7 18.42 -8.69 4.22
N ILE A 8 18.37 -7.40 4.61
CA ILE A 8 17.28 -6.88 5.46
C ILE A 8 15.99 -6.77 4.64
N SER A 9 16.06 -6.14 3.47
CA SER A 9 14.90 -5.97 2.60
C SER A 9 14.32 -7.31 2.17
N GLY A 10 15.19 -8.24 1.74
CA GLY A 10 14.77 -9.59 1.39
C GLY A 10 14.17 -10.35 2.57
N GLY A 11 14.76 -10.24 3.76
CA GLY A 11 14.21 -10.83 4.99
C GLY A 11 12.83 -10.28 5.36
N VAL A 12 12.62 -8.97 5.23
CA VAL A 12 11.31 -8.32 5.44
C VAL A 12 10.29 -8.81 4.42
N PHE A 13 10.65 -8.90 3.13
CA PHE A 13 9.75 -9.40 2.09
C PHE A 13 9.38 -10.87 2.31
N VAL A 14 10.32 -11.71 2.69
CA VAL A 14 10.05 -13.12 3.04
C VAL A 14 9.10 -13.19 4.23
N ALA A 15 9.38 -12.47 5.32
CA ALA A 15 8.53 -12.47 6.51
C ALA A 15 7.10 -11.99 6.17
N PHE A 16 6.98 -10.90 5.42
CA PHE A 16 5.67 -10.38 5.01
C PHE A 16 4.92 -11.35 4.11
N GLY A 17 5.60 -11.95 3.12
CA GLY A 17 4.99 -12.96 2.25
C GLY A 17 4.50 -14.19 3.02
N LEU A 18 5.26 -14.68 4.01
CA LEU A 18 4.84 -15.77 4.88
C LEU A 18 3.61 -15.41 5.73
N VAL A 19 3.57 -14.19 6.27
CA VAL A 19 2.40 -13.68 7.01
C VAL A 19 1.16 -13.66 6.11
N VAL A 20 1.28 -13.16 4.87
CA VAL A 20 0.15 -13.14 3.91
C VAL A 20 -0.32 -14.56 3.58
N ILE A 21 0.61 -15.51 3.37
CA ILE A 21 0.26 -16.93 3.14
C ILE A 21 -0.49 -17.49 4.35
N ALA A 22 -0.02 -17.24 5.56
CA ALA A 22 -0.64 -17.73 6.78
C ALA A 22 -2.06 -17.15 6.97
N LEU A 23 -2.22 -15.83 6.79
CA LEU A 23 -3.51 -15.15 6.93
C LEU A 23 -4.50 -15.51 5.81
N SER A 24 -4.01 -15.92 4.64
CA SER A 24 -4.84 -16.37 3.53
C SER A 24 -5.10 -17.89 3.53
N GLY A 25 -4.69 -18.61 4.58
CA GLY A 25 -4.79 -20.06 4.69
C GLY A 25 -6.18 -20.59 4.36
N ASP A 26 -7.20 -20.04 4.99
CA ASP A 26 -8.61 -20.46 4.89
C ASP A 26 -9.28 -20.05 3.56
N LEU A 27 -8.64 -19.19 2.75
CA LEU A 27 -9.21 -18.77 1.49
C LEU A 27 -9.05 -19.85 0.41
N PRO A 28 -10.15 -20.23 -0.30
CA PRO A 28 -10.09 -21.25 -1.35
C PRO A 28 -9.25 -20.75 -2.53
N VAL A 29 -8.33 -21.59 -3.01
CA VAL A 29 -7.51 -21.28 -4.19
C VAL A 29 -8.36 -21.42 -5.48
N GLY A 30 -9.32 -22.34 -5.47
CA GLY A 30 -10.10 -22.67 -6.65
C GLY A 30 -9.29 -23.45 -7.68
N SER A 31 -9.69 -23.33 -8.95
CA SER A 31 -9.02 -23.91 -10.10
C SER A 31 -8.61 -22.80 -11.09
N LEU A 32 -7.77 -23.13 -12.08
CA LEU A 32 -7.38 -22.16 -13.12
C LEU A 32 -8.57 -21.66 -13.94
N SER A 33 -9.61 -22.50 -14.09
CA SER A 33 -10.84 -22.11 -14.82
C SER A 33 -11.81 -21.32 -13.93
N PHE A 34 -11.75 -21.53 -12.62
CA PHE A 34 -12.59 -20.83 -11.62
C PHE A 34 -11.71 -20.41 -10.44
N PRO A 35 -10.98 -19.29 -10.55
CA PRO A 35 -10.06 -18.83 -9.52
C PRO A 35 -10.83 -18.43 -8.25
N GLY A 36 -10.41 -18.98 -7.12
CA GLY A 36 -10.96 -18.63 -5.81
C GLY A 36 -10.31 -17.36 -5.24
N ALA A 37 -10.93 -16.80 -4.20
CA ALA A 37 -10.48 -15.57 -3.54
C ALA A 37 -9.03 -15.65 -2.99
N GLY A 38 -8.55 -16.84 -2.65
CA GLY A 38 -7.21 -17.08 -2.13
C GLY A 38 -6.13 -17.22 -3.21
N MET A 39 -6.50 -17.33 -4.49
CA MET A 39 -5.52 -17.60 -5.56
C MET A 39 -4.54 -16.44 -5.72
N MET A 40 -5.03 -15.22 -5.88
CA MET A 40 -4.18 -14.02 -6.09
C MET A 40 -3.30 -13.70 -4.88
N PRO A 41 -3.83 -13.61 -3.63
CA PRO A 41 -2.98 -13.32 -2.47
C PRO A 41 -1.88 -14.39 -2.27
N LYS A 42 -2.20 -15.67 -2.41
CA LYS A 42 -1.21 -16.75 -2.24
C LYS A 42 -0.15 -16.74 -3.35
N LEU A 43 -0.55 -16.49 -4.59
CA LEU A 43 0.38 -16.39 -5.71
C LEU A 43 1.33 -15.20 -5.54
N MET A 44 0.80 -14.02 -5.23
CA MET A 44 1.61 -12.82 -5.02
C MET A 44 2.54 -12.96 -3.81
N ALA A 45 2.04 -13.52 -2.71
CA ALA A 45 2.86 -13.80 -1.53
C ALA A 45 3.96 -14.83 -1.83
N GLY A 46 3.67 -15.86 -2.61
CA GLY A 46 4.66 -16.84 -3.06
C GLY A 46 5.77 -16.20 -3.91
N LEU A 47 5.41 -15.35 -4.86
CA LEU A 47 6.38 -14.57 -5.64
C LEU A 47 7.19 -13.62 -4.76
N LEU A 48 6.57 -12.97 -3.78
CA LEU A 48 7.26 -12.09 -2.85
C LEU A 48 8.28 -12.84 -2.00
N VAL A 49 7.93 -14.02 -1.49
CA VAL A 49 8.87 -14.90 -0.78
C VAL A 49 10.01 -15.33 -1.70
N LEU A 50 9.71 -15.76 -2.92
CA LEU A 50 10.73 -16.18 -3.90
C LEU A 50 11.72 -15.04 -4.19
N PHE A 51 11.22 -13.85 -4.54
CA PHE A 51 12.09 -12.71 -4.82
C PHE A 51 12.81 -12.20 -3.56
N GLY A 52 12.17 -12.24 -2.40
CA GLY A 52 12.82 -11.93 -1.13
C GLY A 52 13.98 -12.87 -0.83
N LEU A 53 13.83 -14.17 -1.06
CA LEU A 53 14.90 -15.16 -0.93
C LEU A 53 16.04 -14.91 -1.93
N LEU A 54 15.71 -14.59 -3.18
CA LEU A 54 16.73 -14.24 -4.19
C LEU A 54 17.53 -13.00 -3.78
N LEU A 55 16.88 -11.98 -3.20
CA LEU A 55 17.57 -10.82 -2.64
C LEU A 55 18.51 -11.20 -1.49
N VAL A 56 18.06 -12.04 -0.57
CA VAL A 56 18.91 -12.53 0.54
C VAL A 56 20.12 -13.31 -0.01
N LEU A 57 19.92 -14.19 -0.98
CA LEU A 57 21.00 -15.01 -1.55
C LEU A 57 22.02 -14.17 -2.34
N ARG A 58 21.57 -13.12 -3.04
CA ARG A 58 22.42 -12.22 -3.83
C ARG A 58 22.92 -11.00 -3.05
N GLY A 59 22.52 -10.85 -1.82
CA GLY A 59 22.80 -9.66 -0.98
C GLY A 59 24.30 -9.38 -0.73
N GLN A 60 25.20 -10.27 -1.16
CA GLN A 60 26.65 -10.08 -1.00
C GLN A 60 27.21 -8.91 -1.83
N ASP A 61 26.53 -8.54 -2.92
CA ASP A 61 26.95 -7.47 -3.83
C ASP A 61 26.26 -6.12 -3.50
N SER A 62 25.35 -6.09 -2.53
CA SER A 62 24.62 -4.87 -2.16
C SER A 62 25.39 -3.95 -1.23
N ALA A 63 24.96 -2.69 -1.16
CA ALA A 63 25.57 -1.68 -0.30
C ALA A 63 25.45 -2.06 1.20
N PRO A 64 26.45 -1.76 2.02
CA PRO A 64 26.36 -1.96 3.46
C PRO A 64 25.25 -1.09 4.05
N LEU A 65 24.51 -1.61 5.04
CA LEU A 65 23.42 -0.88 5.70
C LEU A 65 23.87 0.47 6.26
N ALA A 66 25.12 0.57 6.71
CA ALA A 66 25.69 1.80 7.24
C ALA A 66 25.84 2.93 6.19
N SER A 67 25.78 2.61 4.89
CA SER A 67 25.83 3.61 3.80
C SER A 67 24.46 4.17 3.44
N VAL A 68 23.37 3.64 4.01
CA VAL A 68 22.01 4.12 3.75
C VAL A 68 21.81 5.47 4.43
N SER A 69 21.49 6.49 3.64
CA SER A 69 21.08 7.78 4.17
C SER A 69 19.65 7.72 4.71
N TRP A 70 19.48 7.92 6.00
CA TRP A 70 18.18 7.96 6.67
C TRP A 70 17.53 9.35 6.69
N GLN A 71 18.02 10.27 5.85
CA GLN A 71 17.53 11.65 5.82
C GLN A 71 16.03 11.74 5.47
N ASP A 72 15.56 10.84 4.63
CA ASP A 72 14.17 10.78 4.19
C ASP A 72 13.25 9.92 5.09
N ALA A 73 13.82 9.29 6.13
CA ALA A 73 13.04 8.45 7.04
C ALA A 73 11.87 9.20 7.72
N PRO A 74 12.02 10.46 8.18
CA PRO A 74 10.89 11.22 8.75
C PRO A 74 9.79 11.50 7.72
N HIS A 75 10.14 11.67 6.45
CA HIS A 75 9.18 11.83 5.37
C HIS A 75 8.44 10.51 5.11
N ALA A 76 9.16 9.41 4.95
CA ALA A 76 8.58 8.09 4.78
C ALA A 76 7.64 7.71 5.93
N MET A 77 8.04 7.96 7.18
CA MET A 77 7.20 7.71 8.34
C MET A 77 5.90 8.53 8.34
N ARG A 78 5.95 9.79 7.91
CA ARG A 78 4.73 10.61 7.75
C ARG A 78 3.79 10.02 6.72
N VAL A 79 4.31 9.63 5.55
CA VAL A 79 3.50 9.00 4.49
C VAL A 79 2.85 7.72 5.00
N VAL A 80 3.63 6.84 5.65
CA VAL A 80 3.12 5.59 6.23
C VAL A 80 2.04 5.86 7.28
N ALA A 81 2.26 6.80 8.20
CA ALA A 81 1.31 7.14 9.25
C ALA A 81 -0.01 7.69 8.67
N ILE A 82 0.05 8.64 7.73
CA ILE A 82 -1.12 9.21 7.06
C ILE A 82 -1.91 8.11 6.35
N THR A 83 -1.21 7.25 5.61
CA THR A 83 -1.85 6.14 4.87
C THR A 83 -2.48 5.12 5.82
N ALA A 84 -1.80 4.75 6.90
CA ALA A 84 -2.34 3.82 7.90
C ALA A 84 -3.63 4.36 8.56
N VAL A 85 -3.65 5.65 8.92
CA VAL A 85 -4.85 6.31 9.46
C VAL A 85 -5.98 6.31 8.43
N ALA A 86 -5.69 6.61 7.17
CA ALA A 86 -6.71 6.58 6.11
C ALA A 86 -7.30 5.18 5.93
N ILE A 87 -6.46 4.13 5.93
CA ILE A 87 -6.93 2.73 5.85
C ILE A 87 -7.85 2.39 7.03
N ALA A 88 -7.48 2.78 8.24
CA ALA A 88 -8.28 2.53 9.44
C ALA A 88 -9.65 3.25 9.39
N LEU A 89 -9.71 4.43 8.78
CA LEU A 89 -10.93 5.22 8.67
C LEU A 89 -11.78 4.89 7.43
N TYR A 90 -11.26 4.11 6.49
CA TYR A 90 -11.91 3.85 5.21
C TYR A 90 -13.32 3.26 5.34
N GLN A 91 -13.50 2.27 6.22
CA GLN A 91 -14.79 1.62 6.43
C GLN A 91 -15.83 2.54 7.09
N THR A 92 -15.38 3.50 7.88
CA THR A 92 -16.28 4.43 8.59
C THR A 92 -16.63 5.65 7.76
N LEU A 93 -15.63 6.27 7.14
CA LEU A 93 -15.81 7.52 6.37
C LEU A 93 -16.23 7.27 4.92
N GLY A 94 -15.99 6.07 4.39
CA GLY A 94 -16.25 5.72 3.00
C GLY A 94 -15.19 6.26 2.04
N PHE A 95 -15.35 5.93 0.75
CA PHE A 95 -14.37 6.22 -0.30
C PHE A 95 -14.09 7.72 -0.46
N LEU A 96 -15.13 8.54 -0.66
CA LEU A 96 -14.98 9.96 -1.03
C LEU A 96 -14.23 10.76 0.04
N ILE A 97 -14.68 10.65 1.29
CA ILE A 97 -14.10 11.42 2.39
C ILE A 97 -12.68 10.94 2.67
N THR A 98 -12.48 9.62 2.75
CA THR A 98 -11.16 9.06 3.07
C THR A 98 -10.13 9.41 2.00
N MET A 99 -10.48 9.30 0.72
CA MET A 99 -9.56 9.65 -0.37
C MET A 99 -9.26 11.15 -0.41
N ALA A 100 -10.26 12.01 -0.17
CA ALA A 100 -10.05 13.44 -0.09
C ALA A 100 -9.11 13.82 1.07
N LEU A 101 -9.34 13.25 2.25
CA LEU A 101 -8.48 13.46 3.42
C LEU A 101 -7.08 12.90 3.23
N LEU A 102 -6.95 11.70 2.66
CA LEU A 102 -5.66 11.08 2.35
C LEU A 102 -4.84 11.95 1.41
N LEU A 103 -5.40 12.34 0.27
CA LEU A 103 -4.70 13.17 -0.71
C LEU A 103 -4.36 14.56 -0.15
N PHE A 104 -5.27 15.15 0.61
CA PHE A 104 -5.02 16.42 1.28
C PHE A 104 -3.89 16.29 2.30
N ALA A 105 -3.95 15.29 3.17
CA ALA A 105 -2.94 15.08 4.22
C ALA A 105 -1.57 14.72 3.63
N LEU A 106 -1.50 13.95 2.56
CA LEU A 106 -0.24 13.66 1.86
C LEU A 106 0.33 14.93 1.22
N THR A 107 -0.48 15.69 0.48
CA THR A 107 -0.01 16.87 -0.25
C THR A 107 0.37 18.01 0.70
N PHE A 108 -0.43 18.25 1.74
CA PHE A 108 -0.18 19.31 2.73
C PHE A 108 0.84 18.87 3.79
N GLY A 109 0.64 17.69 4.38
CA GLY A 109 1.41 17.23 5.55
C GLY A 109 2.75 16.58 5.17
N ALA A 110 2.79 15.73 4.17
CA ALA A 110 4.01 15.05 3.76
C ALA A 110 4.82 15.92 2.77
N GLU A 111 4.19 16.40 1.69
CA GLU A 111 4.84 17.19 0.64
C GLU A 111 4.99 18.68 0.97
N ARG A 112 4.39 19.13 2.08
CA ARG A 112 4.45 20.53 2.55
C ARG A 112 4.00 21.57 1.50
N ARG A 113 3.05 21.22 0.65
CA ARG A 113 2.47 22.15 -0.32
C ARG A 113 1.46 23.09 0.37
N PRO A 114 1.20 24.27 -0.20
CA PRO A 114 0.22 25.19 0.38
C PRO A 114 -1.19 24.56 0.45
N ALA A 115 -1.94 24.85 1.50
CA ALA A 115 -3.24 24.22 1.78
C ALA A 115 -4.24 24.40 0.62
N PHE A 116 -4.24 25.56 -0.05
CA PHE A 116 -5.10 25.82 -1.20
C PHE A 116 -4.82 24.85 -2.37
N TYR A 117 -3.55 24.63 -2.67
CA TYR A 117 -3.14 23.67 -3.70
C TYR A 117 -3.54 22.25 -3.31
N ALA A 118 -3.29 21.86 -2.05
CA ALA A 118 -3.63 20.53 -1.54
C ALA A 118 -5.13 20.28 -1.62
N ALA A 119 -5.96 21.26 -1.23
CA ALA A 119 -7.42 21.16 -1.31
C ALA A 119 -7.91 21.04 -2.76
N GLY A 120 -7.46 21.91 -3.64
CA GLY A 120 -7.84 21.86 -5.06
C GLY A 120 -7.43 20.54 -5.73
N PHE A 121 -6.21 20.07 -5.47
CA PHE A 121 -5.72 18.81 -5.99
C PHE A 121 -6.53 17.61 -5.47
N SER A 122 -6.76 17.51 -4.16
CA SER A 122 -7.50 16.39 -3.56
C SER A 122 -8.94 16.33 -4.06
N ILE A 123 -9.64 17.47 -4.08
CA ILE A 123 -11.03 17.53 -4.58
C ILE A 123 -11.07 17.18 -6.07
N GLY A 124 -10.17 17.71 -6.88
CA GLY A 124 -10.14 17.43 -8.31
C GLY A 124 -9.90 15.95 -8.62
N VAL A 125 -8.93 15.33 -7.96
CA VAL A 125 -8.61 13.90 -8.16
C VAL A 125 -9.78 13.02 -7.68
N VAL A 126 -10.36 13.31 -6.51
CA VAL A 126 -11.49 12.53 -5.98
C VAL A 126 -12.72 12.67 -6.87
N ALA A 127 -13.04 13.88 -7.32
CA ALA A 127 -14.15 14.11 -8.23
C ALA A 127 -13.97 13.36 -9.56
N LEU A 128 -12.77 13.42 -10.14
CA LEU A 128 -12.44 12.69 -11.36
C LEU A 128 -12.55 11.18 -11.17
N THR A 129 -12.03 10.66 -10.08
CA THR A 129 -12.11 9.23 -9.75
C THR A 129 -13.57 8.80 -9.55
N TYR A 130 -14.36 9.59 -8.83
CA TYR A 130 -15.78 9.32 -8.63
C TYR A 130 -16.55 9.29 -9.95
N LEU A 131 -16.36 10.29 -10.81
CA LEU A 131 -16.99 10.34 -12.14
C LEU A 131 -16.61 9.11 -12.98
N LEU A 132 -15.34 8.71 -12.95
CA LEU A 132 -14.85 7.59 -13.72
C LEU A 132 -15.42 6.25 -13.22
N PHE A 133 -15.33 5.99 -11.93
CA PHE A 133 -15.68 4.70 -11.35
C PHE A 133 -17.17 4.59 -11.00
N ALA A 134 -17.75 5.58 -10.34
CA ALA A 134 -19.15 5.51 -9.93
C ALA A 134 -20.11 5.79 -11.08
N VAL A 135 -19.83 6.83 -11.89
CA VAL A 135 -20.77 7.27 -12.94
C VAL A 135 -20.53 6.50 -14.25
N LEU A 136 -19.30 6.46 -14.74
CA LEU A 136 -19.00 5.86 -16.05
C LEU A 136 -18.93 4.33 -15.97
N LEU A 137 -18.17 3.78 -15.00
CA LEU A 137 -18.01 2.32 -14.86
C LEU A 137 -19.11 1.66 -14.02
N LYS A 138 -19.92 2.44 -13.31
CA LYS A 138 -20.99 1.94 -12.42
C LYS A 138 -20.49 0.92 -11.39
N THR A 139 -19.24 1.05 -10.95
CA THR A 139 -18.65 0.22 -9.88
C THR A 139 -19.20 0.66 -8.52
N PRO A 140 -19.64 -0.29 -7.67
CA PRO A 140 -20.05 0.05 -6.31
C PRO A 140 -18.81 0.54 -5.52
N LEU A 141 -18.85 1.80 -5.09
CA LEU A 141 -17.87 2.34 -4.17
C LEU A 141 -18.40 2.20 -2.74
N GLU A 142 -17.48 2.03 -1.77
CA GLU A 142 -17.87 1.95 -0.36
C GLU A 142 -18.62 3.21 0.08
N HIS A 143 -19.86 3.00 0.51
CA HIS A 143 -20.71 4.05 1.08
C HIS A 143 -20.31 4.27 2.54
N GLY A 144 -19.81 5.45 2.85
CA GLY A 144 -19.48 5.82 4.23
C GLY A 144 -20.65 6.53 4.94
N LEU A 145 -20.29 7.40 5.87
CA LEU A 145 -21.26 8.20 6.65
C LEU A 145 -22.24 9.02 5.79
N LEU A 146 -21.90 9.32 4.55
CA LEU A 146 -22.74 10.13 3.65
C LEU A 146 -23.77 9.31 2.84
N GLY A 147 -23.75 7.99 2.89
CA GLY A 147 -24.78 7.13 2.32
C GLY A 147 -24.88 7.10 0.78
N PHE A 148 -23.89 7.66 0.03
CA PHE A 148 -23.77 7.62 -1.43
C PHE A 148 -22.39 7.28 -1.91
#